data_c8979c8aaeed4d114b001674be579398
#
_entry.id   c8979c8aaeed4d114b001674be579398
#
_cell.length_a   1.000
_cell.length_b   1.000
_cell.length_c   1.000
_cell.angle_alpha   90.00
_cell.angle_beta   90.00
_cell.angle_gamma   90.00
#
_symmetry.space_group_name_H-M   'P 1'
#
loop_
_entity.id
_entity.type
_entity.pdbx_description
1 polymer ?
#
loop_
_entity_poly.entity_id
_entity_poly.type
_entity_poly.pdbx_seq_one_letter_code
_entity_poly.pdbx_strand_id
1 'polypeptide(L)'
;MKLDYIRNLVEFKRKDGHIHTQYCPHGSKDNMEDYVEEAIKYGLDEMSFTEHLPLPKNFEDPSPLKDSAMEIEKIEKYLKEGQLLQEKYKDKIKINIGVEVDYIEGYEKGIKELLNKYGVFFSDGILSVHMIKGNKGYYCIDFSTEEFQKIIEDLGSLDEVYNKYYDTIIMALESDLGPYKPKRIGHLNLVRKFNKEFPYDYAKYLPKIEKILNIIKEKGYELDFNIAGLRKEGCRELYVEGKVLDMAIEKEIPMVLGSDSHSAKYIKTLKEFL
;
A
#
# COMPACT_ATOMS: atom_id res chain seq x y z
N MET A 1 -19.48 -11.68 -11.86
CA MET A 1 -19.70 -10.45 -12.65
C MET A 1 -18.58 -9.42 -12.49
N LYS A 2 -18.28 -8.87 -11.28
CA LYS A 2 -17.25 -7.84 -11.11
C LYS A 2 -15.83 -8.36 -11.38
N LEU A 3 -15.49 -9.53 -10.86
CA LEU A 3 -14.17 -10.15 -11.05
C LEU A 3 -13.95 -10.65 -12.48
N ASP A 4 -14.96 -11.22 -13.12
CA ASP A 4 -14.88 -11.65 -14.52
C ASP A 4 -14.62 -10.45 -15.47
N TYR A 5 -15.24 -9.31 -15.18
CA TYR A 5 -14.98 -8.07 -15.91
C TYR A 5 -13.51 -7.66 -15.78
N ILE A 6 -12.96 -7.66 -14.57
CA ILE A 6 -11.56 -7.28 -14.32
C ILE A 6 -10.59 -8.25 -15.01
N ARG A 7 -10.80 -9.56 -14.90
CA ARG A 7 -9.97 -10.58 -15.58
C ARG A 7 -9.96 -10.44 -17.11
N ASN A 8 -11.05 -9.99 -17.69
CA ASN A 8 -11.13 -9.75 -19.13
C ASN A 8 -10.43 -8.47 -19.58
N LEU A 9 -10.18 -7.53 -18.67
CA LEU A 9 -9.56 -6.23 -18.97
C LEU A 9 -8.08 -6.18 -18.62
N VAL A 10 -7.65 -6.91 -17.58
CA VAL A 10 -6.29 -6.86 -17.05
C VAL A 10 -5.79 -8.29 -16.85
N GLU A 11 -4.71 -8.62 -17.57
CA GLU A 11 -3.97 -9.86 -17.34
C GLU A 11 -2.90 -9.60 -16.27
N PHE A 12 -3.11 -10.16 -15.08
CA PHE A 12 -2.14 -10.06 -14.01
C PHE A 12 -1.07 -11.16 -14.14
N LYS A 13 0.19 -10.77 -13.88
CA LYS A 13 1.25 -11.74 -13.64
C LYS A 13 0.93 -12.56 -12.40
N ARG A 14 1.41 -13.80 -12.33
CA ARG A 14 1.31 -14.67 -11.15
C ARG A 14 2.24 -14.19 -10.04
N LYS A 15 1.99 -12.96 -9.59
CA LYS A 15 2.77 -12.24 -8.59
C LYS A 15 1.85 -11.70 -7.49
N ASP A 16 2.30 -11.81 -6.23
CA ASP A 16 1.81 -10.97 -5.14
C ASP A 16 2.83 -9.86 -4.88
N GLY A 17 2.48 -8.65 -5.18
CA GLY A 17 3.36 -7.49 -5.03
C GLY A 17 3.26 -6.77 -3.69
N HIS A 18 2.39 -7.21 -2.76
CA HIS A 18 2.13 -6.49 -1.52
C HIS A 18 1.87 -7.45 -0.35
N ILE A 19 2.90 -7.69 0.46
CA ILE A 19 2.84 -8.64 1.58
C ILE A 19 3.59 -8.06 2.78
N HIS A 20 2.93 -8.08 3.94
CA HIS A 20 3.51 -7.80 5.26
C HIS A 20 3.88 -9.10 5.98
N THR A 21 4.70 -9.00 7.02
CA THR A 21 5.32 -10.15 7.68
C THR A 21 5.20 -10.05 9.20
N GLN A 22 5.86 -10.94 9.95
CA GLN A 22 5.96 -10.83 11.41
C GLN A 22 6.70 -9.59 11.91
N TYR A 23 7.31 -8.82 11.00
CA TYR A 23 7.94 -7.54 11.35
C TYR A 23 6.94 -6.38 11.40
N CYS A 24 5.74 -6.55 10.83
CA CYS A 24 4.63 -5.65 10.98
C CYS A 24 4.03 -5.79 12.40
N PRO A 25 4.03 -4.72 13.23
CA PRO A 25 3.55 -4.83 14.60
C PRO A 25 2.07 -5.21 14.73
N HIS A 26 1.25 -4.81 13.74
CA HIS A 26 -0.19 -5.11 13.69
C HIS A 26 -0.54 -6.31 12.78
N GLY A 27 0.48 -7.01 12.26
CA GLY A 27 0.32 -8.23 11.47
C GLY A 27 0.09 -9.49 12.32
N SER A 28 -0.02 -10.62 11.63
CA SER A 28 -0.02 -11.92 12.30
C SER A 28 1.40 -12.27 12.79
N LYS A 29 1.50 -13.42 13.47
CA LYS A 29 2.81 -13.97 13.88
C LYS A 29 3.32 -15.02 12.89
N ASP A 30 2.71 -15.16 11.73
CA ASP A 30 3.19 -16.02 10.66
C ASP A 30 4.57 -15.54 10.23
N ASN A 31 5.55 -16.44 10.13
CA ASN A 31 6.88 -16.06 9.71
C ASN A 31 6.98 -15.89 8.19
N MET A 32 8.01 -15.21 7.73
CA MET A 32 8.17 -14.92 6.28
C MET A 32 8.10 -16.18 5.43
N GLU A 33 8.58 -17.31 5.94
CA GLU A 33 8.58 -18.57 5.21
C GLU A 33 7.16 -19.13 5.00
N ASP A 34 6.23 -18.93 5.95
CA ASP A 34 4.85 -19.38 5.82
C ASP A 34 4.18 -18.71 4.61
N TYR A 35 4.49 -17.42 4.34
CA TYR A 35 3.99 -16.70 3.17
C TYR A 35 4.59 -17.26 1.87
N VAL A 36 5.89 -17.62 1.87
CA VAL A 36 6.54 -18.22 0.69
C VAL A 36 5.89 -19.54 0.34
N GLU A 37 5.64 -20.39 1.34
CA GLU A 37 5.03 -21.71 1.13
C GLU A 37 3.57 -21.59 0.62
N GLU A 38 2.79 -20.65 1.17
CA GLU A 38 1.45 -20.38 0.66
C GLU A 38 1.50 -19.82 -0.77
N ALA A 39 2.43 -18.93 -1.10
CA ALA A 39 2.60 -18.41 -2.45
C ALA A 39 2.90 -19.53 -3.46
N ILE A 40 3.81 -20.43 -3.15
CA ILE A 40 4.13 -21.61 -3.98
C ILE A 40 2.90 -22.52 -4.12
N LYS A 41 2.23 -22.82 -3.04
CA LYS A 41 1.02 -23.67 -2.99
C LYS A 41 -0.10 -23.14 -3.89
N TYR A 42 -0.27 -21.81 -3.96
CA TYR A 42 -1.26 -21.16 -4.84
C TYR A 42 -0.72 -20.84 -6.23
N GLY A 43 0.50 -21.27 -6.52
CA GLY A 43 1.08 -21.25 -7.85
C GLY A 43 1.55 -19.87 -8.30
N LEU A 44 1.99 -19.03 -7.39
CA LEU A 44 2.67 -17.78 -7.75
C LEU A 44 4.08 -18.07 -8.26
N ASP A 45 4.51 -17.30 -9.23
CA ASP A 45 5.86 -17.35 -9.79
C ASP A 45 6.79 -16.31 -9.15
N GLU A 46 6.18 -15.25 -8.56
CA GLU A 46 6.87 -14.13 -7.93
C GLU A 46 6.09 -13.61 -6.72
N MET A 47 6.80 -13.13 -5.71
CA MET A 47 6.23 -12.41 -4.58
C MET A 47 7.15 -11.30 -4.10
N SER A 48 6.57 -10.29 -3.44
CA SER A 48 7.31 -9.19 -2.84
C SER A 48 6.90 -9.02 -1.38
N PHE A 49 7.85 -9.18 -0.48
CA PHE A 49 7.69 -8.64 0.86
C PHE A 49 7.83 -7.12 0.79
N THR A 50 6.84 -6.40 1.26
CA THR A 50 6.79 -4.94 1.23
C THR A 50 6.41 -4.43 2.62
N GLU A 51 7.23 -4.78 3.61
CA GLU A 51 7.00 -4.42 5.00
C GLU A 51 6.98 -2.89 5.19
N HIS A 52 6.18 -2.40 6.15
CA HIS A 52 6.17 -0.97 6.47
C HIS A 52 7.56 -0.47 6.84
N LEU A 53 8.09 0.50 6.06
CA LEU A 53 9.37 1.13 6.36
C LEU A 53 9.28 1.81 7.74
N PRO A 54 10.33 1.73 8.59
CA PRO A 54 10.35 2.48 9.84
C PRO A 54 9.99 3.95 9.65
N LEU A 55 9.26 4.52 10.60
CA LEU A 55 8.88 5.93 10.55
C LEU A 55 10.10 6.85 10.67
N PRO A 56 10.08 8.02 10.03
CA PRO A 56 11.19 8.96 10.09
C PRO A 56 11.43 9.45 11.54
N LYS A 57 12.71 9.69 11.85
CA LYS A 57 13.10 10.18 13.17
C LYS A 57 12.32 11.43 13.55
N ASN A 58 11.88 11.49 14.79
CA ASN A 58 11.07 12.56 15.38
C ASN A 58 9.62 12.66 14.83
N PHE A 59 9.18 11.74 14.01
CA PHE A 59 7.75 11.59 13.73
C PHE A 59 7.13 10.73 14.82
N GLU A 60 6.10 11.24 15.47
CA GLU A 60 5.33 10.47 16.44
C GLU A 60 4.18 9.78 15.71
N ASP A 61 4.16 8.44 15.77
CA ASP A 61 3.09 7.63 15.19
C ASP A 61 1.73 8.08 15.73
N PRO A 62 0.80 8.55 14.87
CA PRO A 62 -0.51 9.00 15.30
C PRO A 62 -1.46 7.84 15.67
N SER A 63 -1.13 6.59 15.28
CA SER A 63 -2.00 5.46 15.60
C SER A 63 -2.14 5.28 17.12
N PRO A 64 -3.31 4.90 17.61
CA PRO A 64 -3.52 4.69 19.05
C PRO A 64 -2.62 3.65 19.68
N LEU A 65 -2.21 2.62 18.91
CA LEU A 65 -1.37 1.52 19.36
C LEU A 65 0.13 1.75 19.08
N LYS A 66 0.49 2.81 18.35
CA LYS A 66 1.88 3.11 17.93
C LYS A 66 2.53 1.96 17.18
N ASP A 67 1.76 1.31 16.33
CA ASP A 67 2.10 0.06 15.64
C ASP A 67 2.02 0.16 14.12
N SER A 68 2.10 1.39 13.56
CA SER A 68 1.94 1.64 12.13
C SER A 68 3.10 1.13 11.28
N ALA A 69 4.30 0.94 11.85
CA ALA A 69 5.48 0.60 11.07
C ALA A 69 6.45 -0.30 11.85
N MET A 70 7.34 -0.95 11.09
CA MET A 70 8.41 -1.75 11.65
C MET A 70 9.36 -0.89 12.51
N GLU A 71 9.79 -1.40 13.66
CA GLU A 71 10.84 -0.77 14.47
C GLU A 71 12.16 -0.73 13.70
N ILE A 72 12.88 0.41 13.80
CA ILE A 72 14.13 0.62 13.05
C ILE A 72 15.20 -0.44 13.36
N GLU A 73 15.21 -0.96 14.58
CA GLU A 73 16.14 -2.00 15.03
C GLU A 73 15.89 -3.37 14.37
N LYS A 74 14.71 -3.55 13.77
CA LYS A 74 14.31 -4.82 13.13
C LYS A 74 14.64 -4.87 11.64
N ILE A 75 14.92 -3.74 10.98
CA ILE A 75 15.08 -3.70 9.53
C ILE A 75 16.22 -4.59 9.01
N GLU A 76 17.35 -4.62 9.70
CA GLU A 76 18.48 -5.45 9.30
C GLU A 76 18.16 -6.96 9.42
N LYS A 77 17.38 -7.33 10.44
CA LYS A 77 16.90 -8.70 10.61
C LYS A 77 15.92 -9.09 9.51
N TYR A 78 14.99 -8.20 9.18
CA TYR A 78 14.05 -8.37 8.07
C TYR A 78 14.78 -8.61 6.74
N LEU A 79 15.75 -7.76 6.41
CA LEU A 79 16.55 -7.87 5.19
C LEU A 79 17.32 -9.21 5.14
N LYS A 80 17.97 -9.58 6.24
CA LYS A 80 18.75 -10.83 6.32
C LYS A 80 17.86 -12.07 6.16
N GLU A 81 16.70 -12.10 6.81
CA GLU A 81 15.75 -13.20 6.71
C GLU A 81 15.21 -13.33 5.28
N GLY A 82 14.84 -12.20 4.66
CA GLY A 82 14.42 -12.17 3.26
C GLY A 82 15.49 -12.72 2.31
N GLN A 83 16.77 -12.33 2.48
CA GLN A 83 17.89 -12.84 1.67
C GLN A 83 18.08 -14.36 1.82
N LEU A 84 17.94 -14.88 3.03
CA LEU A 84 18.01 -16.34 3.26
C LEU A 84 16.88 -17.07 2.54
N LEU A 85 15.67 -16.52 2.53
CA LEU A 85 14.52 -17.10 1.81
C LEU A 85 14.70 -16.99 0.30
N GLN A 86 15.23 -15.86 -0.22
CA GLN A 86 15.58 -15.73 -1.64
C GLN A 86 16.50 -16.87 -2.09
N GLU A 87 17.57 -17.15 -1.36
CA GLU A 87 18.50 -18.23 -1.70
C GLU A 87 17.86 -19.62 -1.53
N LYS A 88 17.09 -19.83 -0.45
CA LYS A 88 16.43 -21.11 -0.18
C LYS A 88 15.41 -21.52 -1.25
N TYR A 89 14.69 -20.55 -1.79
CA TYR A 89 13.57 -20.79 -2.70
C TYR A 89 13.82 -20.37 -4.16
N LYS A 90 15.05 -20.01 -4.52
CA LYS A 90 15.43 -19.45 -5.83
C LYS A 90 14.97 -20.26 -7.05
N ASP A 91 14.89 -21.58 -6.90
CA ASP A 91 14.48 -22.50 -7.96
C ASP A 91 12.96 -22.76 -7.99
N LYS A 92 12.21 -22.17 -7.06
CA LYS A 92 10.76 -22.40 -6.90
C LYS A 92 9.91 -21.16 -7.13
N ILE A 93 10.34 -20.03 -6.60
CA ILE A 93 9.62 -18.76 -6.67
C ILE A 93 10.62 -17.60 -6.58
N LYS A 94 10.38 -16.55 -7.36
CA LYS A 94 11.16 -15.32 -7.24
C LYS A 94 10.64 -14.50 -6.06
N ILE A 95 11.51 -14.24 -5.09
CA ILE A 95 11.20 -13.41 -3.91
C ILE A 95 11.88 -12.04 -4.07
N ASN A 96 11.12 -10.97 -3.97
CA ASN A 96 11.65 -9.62 -3.85
C ASN A 96 11.58 -9.18 -2.39
N ILE A 97 12.58 -8.41 -1.96
CA ILE A 97 12.59 -7.76 -0.66
C ILE A 97 12.40 -6.28 -0.90
N GLY A 98 11.38 -5.72 -0.31
CA GLY A 98 11.01 -4.34 -0.51
C GLY A 98 10.43 -3.71 0.75
N VAL A 99 9.82 -2.57 0.57
CA VAL A 99 9.14 -1.85 1.65
C VAL A 99 7.90 -1.14 1.13
N GLU A 100 6.92 -0.99 1.99
CA GLU A 100 5.88 0.00 1.85
C GLU A 100 6.30 1.26 2.61
N VAL A 101 6.43 2.35 1.87
CA VAL A 101 6.90 3.64 2.39
C VAL A 101 5.70 4.53 2.65
N ASP A 102 5.49 4.93 3.87
CA ASP A 102 4.54 5.96 4.20
C ASP A 102 5.06 7.34 3.78
N TYR A 103 4.32 8.01 2.89
CA TYR A 103 4.53 9.43 2.69
C TYR A 103 3.90 10.21 3.85
N ILE A 104 4.70 11.05 4.48
CA ILE A 104 4.29 11.89 5.60
C ILE A 104 4.66 13.34 5.29
N GLU A 105 3.64 14.18 5.09
CA GLU A 105 3.81 15.61 4.80
C GLU A 105 4.69 16.29 5.85
N GLY A 106 5.77 16.94 5.38
CA GLY A 106 6.73 17.63 6.26
C GLY A 106 7.86 16.76 6.82
N TYR A 107 7.85 15.45 6.52
CA TYR A 107 8.91 14.51 6.93
C TYR A 107 9.67 13.91 5.75
N GLU A 108 9.57 14.49 4.56
CA GLU A 108 10.19 14.02 3.33
C GLU A 108 11.70 13.80 3.47
N LYS A 109 12.37 14.69 4.20
CA LYS A 109 13.82 14.57 4.47
C LYS A 109 14.15 13.31 5.25
N GLY A 110 13.37 13.01 6.31
CA GLY A 110 13.58 11.81 7.13
C GLY A 110 13.29 10.52 6.36
N ILE A 111 12.24 10.51 5.53
CA ILE A 111 11.92 9.39 4.63
C ILE A 111 13.06 9.17 3.63
N LYS A 112 13.56 10.25 3.01
CA LYS A 112 14.68 10.20 2.08
C LYS A 112 15.97 9.68 2.72
N GLU A 113 16.25 10.07 3.96
CA GLU A 113 17.39 9.54 4.74
C GLU A 113 17.30 8.03 4.95
N LEU A 114 16.12 7.51 5.30
CA LEU A 114 15.88 6.07 5.45
C LEU A 114 16.05 5.34 4.11
N LEU A 115 15.44 5.86 3.04
CA LEU A 115 15.55 5.30 1.70
C LEU A 115 17.00 5.31 1.20
N ASN A 116 17.76 6.38 1.41
CA ASN A 116 19.17 6.44 1.03
C ASN A 116 20.03 5.43 1.80
N LYS A 117 19.68 5.14 3.06
CA LYS A 117 20.40 4.17 3.89
C LYS A 117 20.11 2.72 3.50
N TYR A 118 18.87 2.39 3.27
CA TYR A 118 18.44 1.00 3.10
C TYR A 118 18.00 0.64 1.68
N GLY A 119 17.72 1.61 0.84
CA GLY A 119 17.13 1.42 -0.48
C GLY A 119 17.97 0.57 -1.44
N VAL A 120 19.29 0.54 -1.25
CA VAL A 120 20.20 -0.33 -2.03
C VAL A 120 19.89 -1.82 -1.85
N PHE A 121 19.25 -2.19 -0.77
CA PHE A 121 18.88 -3.57 -0.46
C PHE A 121 17.46 -3.93 -0.95
N PHE A 122 16.68 -2.95 -1.39
CA PHE A 122 15.32 -3.19 -1.85
C PHE A 122 15.27 -3.43 -3.35
N SER A 123 14.58 -4.49 -3.75
CA SER A 123 14.31 -4.84 -5.15
C SER A 123 12.88 -4.52 -5.60
N ASP A 124 12.03 -4.12 -4.66
CA ASP A 124 10.64 -3.70 -4.90
C ASP A 124 10.23 -2.64 -3.85
N GLY A 125 9.09 -1.97 -4.05
CA GLY A 125 8.58 -1.03 -3.05
C GLY A 125 7.28 -0.35 -3.48
N ILE A 126 6.56 0.12 -2.47
CA ILE A 126 5.28 0.80 -2.60
C ILE A 126 5.38 2.15 -1.88
N LEU A 127 4.81 3.19 -2.46
CA LEU A 127 4.64 4.51 -1.85
C LEU A 127 3.17 4.69 -1.50
N SER A 128 2.87 4.75 -0.23
CA SER A 128 1.51 4.78 0.30
C SER A 128 1.21 6.03 1.13
N VAL A 129 -0.05 6.31 1.33
CA VAL A 129 -0.55 7.35 2.22
C VAL A 129 -1.50 6.70 3.23
N HIS A 130 -0.97 6.39 4.42
CA HIS A 130 -1.78 5.98 5.59
C HIS A 130 -2.01 7.16 6.55
N MET A 131 -1.16 8.18 6.47
CA MET A 131 -1.19 9.30 7.41
C MET A 131 -1.46 10.61 6.69
N ILE A 132 -2.43 11.36 7.20
CA ILE A 132 -2.75 12.70 6.71
C ILE A 132 -2.56 13.73 7.82
N LYS A 133 -2.16 14.93 7.43
CA LYS A 133 -2.01 16.06 8.35
C LYS A 133 -3.30 16.84 8.44
N GLY A 134 -3.90 16.85 9.62
CA GLY A 134 -5.04 17.70 9.94
C GLY A 134 -4.64 19.02 10.58
N ASN A 135 -5.62 19.71 11.15
CA ASN A 135 -5.43 21.01 11.84
C ASN A 135 -4.71 20.85 13.19
N LYS A 136 -4.96 19.75 13.90
CA LYS A 136 -4.42 19.49 15.25
C LYS A 136 -3.21 18.57 15.26
N GLY A 137 -2.89 17.91 14.15
CA GLY A 137 -1.79 16.95 14.07
C GLY A 137 -1.94 15.97 12.93
N TYR A 138 -1.27 14.83 13.05
CA TYR A 138 -1.37 13.76 12.06
C TYR A 138 -2.38 12.70 12.53
N TYR A 139 -2.98 12.02 11.56
CA TYR A 139 -3.97 10.97 11.76
C TYR A 139 -3.68 9.78 10.87
N CYS A 140 -3.88 8.57 11.40
CA CYS A 140 -3.90 7.34 10.62
C CYS A 140 -5.31 7.17 10.03
N ILE A 141 -5.42 7.22 8.70
CA ILE A 141 -6.72 7.28 8.00
C ILE A 141 -7.47 5.94 8.04
N ASP A 142 -6.77 4.88 8.30
CA ASP A 142 -7.30 3.52 8.13
C ASP A 142 -7.26 2.66 9.41
N PHE A 143 -7.06 3.28 10.57
CA PHE A 143 -6.96 2.57 11.85
C PHE A 143 -8.33 2.04 12.31
N SER A 144 -9.29 2.91 12.56
CA SER A 144 -10.65 2.54 12.97
C SER A 144 -11.68 3.59 12.56
N THR A 145 -12.97 3.25 12.64
CA THR A 145 -14.07 4.17 12.38
C THR A 145 -14.08 5.34 13.35
N GLU A 146 -13.73 5.11 14.61
CA GLU A 146 -13.64 6.14 15.66
C GLU A 146 -12.52 7.13 15.34
N GLU A 147 -11.35 6.64 14.91
CA GLU A 147 -10.24 7.51 14.52
C GLU A 147 -10.60 8.28 13.23
N PHE A 148 -11.25 7.63 12.27
CA PHE A 148 -11.72 8.29 11.05
C PHE A 148 -12.74 9.40 11.35
N GLN A 149 -13.65 9.20 12.31
CA GLN A 149 -14.58 10.23 12.78
C GLN A 149 -13.83 11.45 13.36
N LYS A 150 -12.76 11.24 14.12
CA LYS A 150 -11.93 12.36 14.64
C LYS A 150 -11.29 13.17 13.51
N ILE A 151 -10.90 12.52 12.42
CA ILE A 151 -10.38 13.22 11.23
C ILE A 151 -11.45 14.11 10.62
N ILE A 152 -12.69 13.60 10.48
CA ILE A 152 -13.82 14.38 9.96
C ILE A 152 -14.09 15.60 10.85
N GLU A 153 -14.05 15.43 12.16
CA GLU A 153 -14.26 16.52 13.13
C GLU A 153 -13.14 17.57 13.08
N ASP A 154 -11.90 17.14 12.88
CA ASP A 154 -10.76 18.06 12.81
C ASP A 154 -10.71 18.83 11.48
N LEU A 155 -11.01 18.19 10.37
CA LEU A 155 -11.01 18.81 9.04
C LEU A 155 -12.34 19.50 8.71
N GLY A 156 -13.41 19.23 9.49
CA GLY A 156 -14.72 19.90 9.38
C GLY A 156 -15.74 19.16 8.53
N SER A 157 -15.35 18.26 7.67
CA SER A 157 -16.27 17.43 6.87
C SER A 157 -15.59 16.20 6.26
N LEU A 158 -16.40 15.22 5.91
CA LEU A 158 -15.95 14.05 5.14
C LEU A 158 -15.37 14.46 3.78
N ASP A 159 -15.91 15.52 3.19
CA ASP A 159 -15.42 16.10 1.96
C ASP A 159 -13.96 16.56 2.08
N GLU A 160 -13.64 17.29 3.13
CA GLU A 160 -12.27 17.76 3.37
C GLU A 160 -11.31 16.60 3.65
N VAL A 161 -11.77 15.50 4.24
CA VAL A 161 -10.96 14.28 4.40
C VAL A 161 -10.55 13.71 3.04
N TYR A 162 -11.50 13.55 2.12
CA TYR A 162 -11.20 13.08 0.76
C TYR A 162 -10.29 14.06 0.00
N ASN A 163 -10.56 15.35 0.13
CA ASN A 163 -9.75 16.38 -0.49
C ASN A 163 -8.30 16.30 -0.01
N LYS A 164 -8.10 16.29 1.30
CA LYS A 164 -6.78 16.21 1.94
C LYS A 164 -6.04 14.92 1.57
N TYR A 165 -6.75 13.79 1.54
CA TYR A 165 -6.15 12.51 1.17
C TYR A 165 -5.56 12.53 -0.26
N TYR A 166 -6.36 12.95 -1.24
CA TYR A 166 -5.87 13.01 -2.63
C TYR A 166 -4.79 14.08 -2.83
N ASP A 167 -4.86 15.21 -2.12
CA ASP A 167 -3.78 16.20 -2.14
C ASP A 167 -2.48 15.62 -1.56
N THR A 168 -2.59 14.83 -0.50
CA THR A 168 -1.41 14.14 0.08
C THR A 168 -0.81 13.11 -0.90
N ILE A 169 -1.63 12.40 -1.69
CA ILE A 169 -1.11 11.52 -2.76
C ILE A 169 -0.38 12.33 -3.83
N ILE A 170 -0.91 13.48 -4.24
CA ILE A 170 -0.22 14.35 -5.21
C ILE A 170 1.13 14.82 -4.63
N MET A 171 1.16 15.24 -3.38
CA MET A 171 2.41 15.62 -2.70
C MET A 171 3.39 14.46 -2.65
N ALA A 172 2.94 13.25 -2.34
CA ALA A 172 3.76 12.03 -2.37
C ALA A 172 4.37 11.79 -3.75
N LEU A 173 3.57 11.89 -4.81
CA LEU A 173 4.01 11.72 -6.19
C LEU A 173 5.06 12.76 -6.60
N GLU A 174 4.90 14.00 -6.19
CA GLU A 174 5.76 15.13 -6.57
C GLU A 174 7.01 15.26 -5.68
N SER A 175 7.01 14.67 -4.47
CA SER A 175 8.11 14.78 -3.52
C SER A 175 9.43 14.20 -4.03
N ASP A 176 10.54 14.80 -3.65
CA ASP A 176 11.90 14.25 -3.83
C ASP A 176 12.27 13.38 -2.62
N LEU A 177 12.04 12.07 -2.73
CA LEU A 177 12.46 11.09 -1.74
C LEU A 177 13.78 10.37 -2.13
N GLY A 178 14.51 10.89 -3.10
CA GLY A 178 15.78 10.35 -3.54
C GLY A 178 15.68 9.23 -4.57
N PRO A 179 16.83 8.60 -4.93
CA PRO A 179 16.89 7.63 -6.02
C PRO A 179 16.17 6.30 -5.72
N TYR A 180 15.92 6.01 -4.47
CA TYR A 180 15.24 4.78 -4.03
C TYR A 180 13.76 5.00 -3.72
N LYS A 181 13.18 6.13 -4.12
CA LYS A 181 11.74 6.36 -4.01
C LYS A 181 10.97 5.26 -4.75
N PRO A 182 10.04 4.56 -4.09
CA PRO A 182 9.19 3.58 -4.76
C PRO A 182 8.39 4.20 -5.91
N LYS A 183 8.19 3.41 -6.96
CA LYS A 183 7.47 3.83 -8.17
C LYS A 183 6.10 3.18 -8.31
N ARG A 184 5.67 2.39 -7.33
CA ARG A 184 4.34 1.82 -7.25
C ARG A 184 3.55 2.56 -6.18
N ILE A 185 2.36 3.05 -6.54
CA ILE A 185 1.47 3.79 -5.63
C ILE A 185 0.51 2.81 -4.99
N GLY A 186 0.53 2.77 -3.65
CA GLY A 186 -0.29 1.88 -2.84
C GLY A 186 -1.78 2.26 -2.88
N HIS A 187 -2.64 1.27 -2.80
CA HIS A 187 -4.10 1.33 -2.55
C HIS A 187 -4.76 2.72 -2.73
N LEU A 188 -4.79 3.23 -3.97
CA LEU A 188 -5.12 4.61 -4.35
C LEU A 188 -6.35 5.21 -3.65
N ASN A 189 -7.35 4.42 -3.33
CA ASN A 189 -8.59 4.85 -2.67
C ASN A 189 -8.73 4.32 -1.24
N LEU A 190 -7.64 4.20 -0.47
CA LEU A 190 -7.67 3.73 0.92
C LEU A 190 -8.61 4.56 1.80
N VAL A 191 -8.79 5.85 1.50
CA VAL A 191 -9.76 6.74 2.16
C VAL A 191 -11.18 6.15 2.23
N ARG A 192 -11.50 5.18 1.37
CA ARG A 192 -12.79 4.47 1.32
C ARG A 192 -12.85 3.23 2.21
N LYS A 193 -11.83 2.97 3.04
CA LYS A 193 -11.79 1.77 3.90
C LYS A 193 -13.02 1.62 4.81
N PHE A 194 -13.62 2.75 5.20
CA PHE A 194 -14.82 2.80 6.05
C PHE A 194 -16.05 3.34 5.32
N ASN A 195 -16.17 3.08 4.01
CA ASN A 195 -17.24 3.64 3.16
C ASN A 195 -18.64 3.15 3.53
N LYS A 196 -18.77 2.07 4.29
CA LYS A 196 -20.07 1.58 4.76
C LYS A 196 -20.58 2.35 5.95
N GLU A 197 -19.71 2.75 6.84
CA GLU A 197 -20.01 3.60 8.00
C GLU A 197 -20.08 5.06 7.61
N PHE A 198 -19.26 5.48 6.64
CA PHE A 198 -19.19 6.83 6.11
C PHE A 198 -19.44 6.84 4.59
N PRO A 199 -20.67 6.53 4.14
CA PRO A 199 -20.98 6.46 2.73
C PRO A 199 -20.80 7.84 2.09
N TYR A 200 -20.08 7.87 0.97
CA TYR A 200 -19.74 9.11 0.28
C TYR A 200 -19.64 8.92 -1.22
N ASP A 201 -20.35 9.77 -1.98
CA ASP A 201 -20.18 9.83 -3.43
C ASP A 201 -18.91 10.61 -3.78
N TYR A 202 -17.86 9.88 -4.06
CA TYR A 202 -16.57 10.47 -4.42
C TYR A 202 -16.46 10.83 -5.92
N ALA A 203 -17.53 10.72 -6.69
CA ALA A 203 -17.51 11.01 -8.13
C ALA A 203 -17.00 12.41 -8.46
N LYS A 204 -17.23 13.39 -7.58
CA LYS A 204 -16.69 14.74 -7.73
C LYS A 204 -15.15 14.81 -7.66
N TYR A 205 -14.48 13.81 -7.12
CA TYR A 205 -13.02 13.72 -7.09
C TYR A 205 -12.42 13.01 -8.30
N LEU A 206 -13.24 12.46 -9.21
CA LEU A 206 -12.73 11.85 -10.44
C LEU A 206 -11.77 12.75 -11.22
N PRO A 207 -12.01 14.08 -11.37
CA PRO A 207 -11.03 14.96 -12.02
C PRO A 207 -9.68 15.04 -11.27
N LYS A 208 -9.70 15.02 -9.93
CA LYS A 208 -8.48 15.02 -9.11
C LYS A 208 -7.77 13.67 -9.20
N ILE A 209 -8.51 12.56 -9.17
CA ILE A 209 -7.99 11.21 -9.38
C ILE A 209 -7.39 11.07 -10.78
N GLU A 210 -8.05 11.62 -11.80
CA GLU A 210 -7.50 11.64 -13.16
C GLU A 210 -6.18 12.41 -13.23
N LYS A 211 -6.06 13.54 -12.53
CA LYS A 211 -4.78 14.26 -12.40
C LYS A 211 -3.71 13.37 -11.77
N ILE A 212 -4.04 12.63 -10.70
CA ILE A 212 -3.12 11.68 -10.06
C ILE A 212 -2.67 10.61 -11.07
N LEU A 213 -3.60 10.01 -11.80
CA LEU A 213 -3.31 9.00 -12.82
C LEU A 213 -2.44 9.56 -13.95
N ASN A 214 -2.65 10.81 -14.36
CA ASN A 214 -1.78 11.47 -15.34
C ASN A 214 -0.34 11.60 -14.81
N ILE A 215 -0.16 12.04 -13.58
CA ILE A 215 1.17 12.14 -12.95
C ILE A 215 1.84 10.75 -12.88
N ILE A 216 1.09 9.72 -12.50
CA ILE A 216 1.57 8.33 -12.45
C ILE A 216 2.07 7.89 -13.82
N LYS A 217 1.27 8.12 -14.89
CA LYS A 217 1.64 7.79 -16.28
C LYS A 217 2.87 8.57 -16.74
N GLU A 218 2.90 9.89 -16.54
CA GLU A 218 4.00 10.76 -16.96
C GLU A 218 5.34 10.40 -16.29
N LYS A 219 5.29 10.00 -15.01
CA LYS A 219 6.49 9.57 -14.27
C LYS A 219 6.88 8.10 -14.55
N GLY A 220 6.09 7.35 -15.31
CA GLY A 220 6.30 5.93 -15.55
C GLY A 220 6.17 5.10 -14.26
N TYR A 221 5.26 5.48 -13.38
CA TYR A 221 4.94 4.75 -12.16
C TYR A 221 3.86 3.71 -12.44
N GLU A 222 3.61 2.84 -11.48
CA GLU A 222 2.59 1.78 -11.53
C GLU A 222 1.63 1.89 -10.34
N LEU A 223 0.49 1.19 -10.41
CA LEU A 223 -0.47 1.10 -9.32
C LEU A 223 -0.36 -0.24 -8.60
N ASP A 224 -0.50 -0.21 -7.30
CA ASP A 224 -0.83 -1.37 -6.48
C ASP A 224 -2.32 -1.70 -6.67
N PHE A 225 -2.60 -2.77 -7.44
CA PHE A 225 -3.95 -3.30 -7.57
C PHE A 225 -4.27 -4.11 -6.31
N ASN A 226 -4.57 -3.38 -5.26
CA ASN A 226 -4.73 -3.89 -3.92
C ASN A 226 -6.13 -4.47 -3.70
N ILE A 227 -6.19 -5.75 -3.32
CA ILE A 227 -7.45 -6.47 -3.12
C ILE A 227 -7.88 -6.56 -1.65
N ALA A 228 -7.12 -5.99 -0.72
CA ALA A 228 -7.41 -6.10 0.71
C ALA A 228 -8.79 -5.55 1.08
N GLY A 229 -9.23 -4.48 0.42
CA GLY A 229 -10.52 -3.85 0.69
C GLY A 229 -11.71 -4.81 0.56
N LEU A 230 -11.62 -5.84 -0.30
CA LEU A 230 -12.66 -6.87 -0.42
C LEU A 230 -12.84 -7.66 0.88
N ARG A 231 -11.76 -7.82 1.67
CA ARG A 231 -11.78 -8.57 2.93
C ARG A 231 -12.18 -7.71 4.13
N LYS A 232 -12.06 -6.37 4.01
CA LYS A 232 -12.38 -5.44 5.10
C LYS A 232 -13.89 -5.23 5.18
N GLU A 233 -14.50 -5.48 6.34
CA GLU A 233 -15.97 -5.41 6.52
C GLU A 233 -16.53 -4.03 6.25
N GLY A 234 -15.83 -2.98 6.65
CA GLY A 234 -16.21 -1.59 6.41
C GLY A 234 -16.02 -1.11 4.97
N CYS A 235 -15.31 -1.88 4.10
CA CYS A 235 -15.03 -1.53 2.71
C CYS A 235 -15.84 -2.38 1.72
N ARG A 236 -15.43 -3.63 1.51
CA ARG A 236 -15.97 -4.57 0.51
C ARG A 236 -15.86 -4.07 -0.94
N GLU A 237 -14.86 -3.24 -1.21
CA GLU A 237 -14.52 -2.70 -2.52
C GLU A 237 -13.03 -2.90 -2.82
N LEU A 238 -12.66 -2.88 -4.10
CA LEU A 238 -11.27 -2.74 -4.50
C LEU A 238 -10.84 -1.27 -4.35
N TYR A 239 -9.58 -1.04 -4.00
CA TYR A 239 -9.07 0.35 -3.93
C TYR A 239 -8.82 0.98 -5.31
N VAL A 240 -8.83 0.15 -6.37
CA VAL A 240 -8.87 0.61 -7.76
C VAL A 240 -9.99 -0.14 -8.47
N GLU A 241 -11.16 0.52 -8.65
CA GLU A 241 -12.32 -0.09 -9.30
C GLU A 241 -13.18 0.92 -10.05
N GLY A 242 -14.16 0.44 -10.82
CA GLY A 242 -15.11 1.25 -11.55
C GLY A 242 -14.41 2.25 -12.47
N LYS A 243 -14.85 3.51 -12.49
CA LYS A 243 -14.28 4.57 -13.34
C LYS A 243 -12.79 4.81 -13.11
N VAL A 244 -12.27 4.58 -11.91
CA VAL A 244 -10.85 4.73 -11.61
C VAL A 244 -10.05 3.64 -12.33
N LEU A 245 -10.55 2.41 -12.32
CA LEU A 245 -9.94 1.30 -13.05
C LEU A 245 -10.01 1.55 -14.56
N ASP A 246 -11.17 1.97 -15.07
CA ASP A 246 -11.35 2.27 -16.49
C ASP A 246 -10.33 3.33 -16.97
N MET A 247 -10.19 4.44 -16.22
CA MET A 247 -9.21 5.49 -16.51
C MET A 247 -7.76 4.99 -16.44
N ALA A 248 -7.44 4.12 -15.48
CA ALA A 248 -6.09 3.56 -15.36
C ALA A 248 -5.76 2.66 -16.56
N ILE A 249 -6.72 1.86 -17.04
CA ILE A 249 -6.59 1.01 -18.23
C ILE A 249 -6.46 1.87 -19.50
N GLU A 250 -7.33 2.87 -19.68
CA GLU A 250 -7.28 3.79 -20.83
C GLU A 250 -5.93 4.53 -20.93
N LYS A 251 -5.33 4.85 -19.78
CA LYS A 251 -4.01 5.48 -19.71
C LYS A 251 -2.86 4.46 -19.80
N GLU A 252 -3.16 3.18 -19.94
CA GLU A 252 -2.17 2.10 -19.94
C GLU A 252 -1.19 2.17 -18.75
N ILE A 253 -1.71 2.43 -17.56
CA ILE A 253 -0.91 2.45 -16.33
C ILE A 253 -0.68 1.00 -15.90
N PRO A 254 0.58 0.56 -15.72
CA PRO A 254 0.85 -0.78 -15.24
C PRO A 254 0.27 -0.99 -13.83
N MET A 255 -0.29 -2.16 -13.60
CA MET A 255 -0.87 -2.55 -12.32
C MET A 255 -0.22 -3.84 -11.81
N VAL A 256 0.15 -3.86 -10.55
CA VAL A 256 0.70 -5.03 -9.86
C VAL A 256 -0.32 -5.51 -8.85
N LEU A 257 -0.71 -6.78 -8.98
CA LEU A 257 -1.64 -7.41 -8.04
C LEU A 257 -1.00 -7.49 -6.65
N GLY A 258 -1.71 -7.02 -5.62
CA GLY A 258 -1.28 -7.01 -4.23
C GLY A 258 -2.35 -7.53 -3.29
N SER A 259 -2.01 -8.55 -2.50
CA SER A 259 -2.94 -9.07 -1.48
C SER A 259 -3.01 -8.17 -0.25
N ASP A 260 -1.97 -7.42 0.04
CA ASP A 260 -1.79 -6.66 1.29
C ASP A 260 -2.02 -7.59 2.50
N SER A 261 -1.40 -8.76 2.40
CA SER A 261 -1.58 -9.83 3.38
C SER A 261 -0.77 -9.56 4.64
N HIS A 262 -1.46 -9.45 5.76
CA HIS A 262 -0.88 -9.43 7.10
C HIS A 262 -0.97 -10.79 7.80
N SER A 263 -1.31 -11.84 7.05
CA SER A 263 -1.29 -13.24 7.46
C SER A 263 -1.19 -14.12 6.22
N ALA A 264 -0.35 -15.14 6.26
CA ALA A 264 -0.06 -16.04 5.14
C ALA A 264 -1.33 -16.64 4.50
N LYS A 265 -2.35 -16.92 5.32
CA LYS A 265 -3.65 -17.45 4.87
C LYS A 265 -4.38 -16.56 3.86
N TYR A 266 -4.05 -15.26 3.75
CA TYR A 266 -4.73 -14.35 2.84
C TYR A 266 -4.15 -14.35 1.41
N ILE A 267 -2.96 -14.90 1.19
CA ILE A 267 -2.38 -15.09 -0.15
C ILE A 267 -3.34 -15.85 -1.07
N LYS A 268 -4.09 -16.82 -0.53
CA LYS A 268 -5.10 -17.57 -1.28
C LYS A 268 -6.14 -16.70 -2.00
N THR A 269 -6.37 -15.47 -1.52
CA THR A 269 -7.39 -14.58 -2.12
C THR A 269 -7.01 -14.11 -3.51
N LEU A 270 -5.72 -14.14 -3.86
CA LEU A 270 -5.23 -13.80 -5.21
C LEU A 270 -5.71 -14.77 -6.28
N LYS A 271 -6.01 -16.04 -5.91
CA LYS A 271 -6.48 -17.06 -6.84
C LYS A 271 -7.72 -16.63 -7.63
N GLU A 272 -8.51 -15.72 -7.08
CA GLU A 272 -9.70 -15.20 -7.74
C GLU A 272 -9.35 -14.23 -8.89
N PHE A 273 -8.10 -13.75 -8.97
CA PHE A 273 -7.63 -12.80 -9.98
C PHE A 273 -6.62 -13.41 -10.97
N LEU A 274 -6.09 -14.57 -10.65
CA LEU A 274 -5.16 -15.36 -11.46
C LEU A 274 -5.91 -16.52 -12.15
#